data_f9b15ad322bc1183acae8f4acd201ac9
#
_entry.id   f9b15ad322bc1183acae8f4acd201ac9
#
_cell.length_a   1.000
_cell.length_b   1.000
_cell.length_c   1.000
_cell.angle_alpha   90.00
_cell.angle_beta   90.00
_cell.angle_gamma   90.00
#
_symmetry.space_group_name_H-M   'P 1'
#
loop_
_entity.id
_entity.type
_entity.pdbx_description
1 polymer ?
#
loop_
_entity_poly.entity_id
_entity_poly.type
_entity_poly.pdbx_seq_one_letter_code
_entity_poly.pdbx_strand_id
1 'polypeptide(L)'
;MVNPYAVMYDARMTVRRWQDSEKDGFTSQEAVGISVDRPCRYSSSGQAVVGAPNPSIQNRHTLFCGIEEDIGEGDEVVVTMRTGKQVTLKLGECHPYTYQWQCEVERDDNV
;
A
#
# COMPACT_ATOMS: atom_id res chain seq x y z
N MET A 1 23.57 4.28 0.33
CA MET A 1 23.29 3.20 -0.62
C MET A 1 22.13 3.61 -1.51
N VAL A 2 22.31 3.53 -2.81
CA VAL A 2 21.28 3.96 -3.77
C VAL A 2 20.35 2.79 -4.07
N ASN A 3 19.04 3.03 -3.93
CA ASN A 3 18.03 2.04 -4.28
C ASN A 3 17.90 1.98 -5.81
N PRO A 4 18.27 0.87 -6.46
CA PRO A 4 18.22 0.77 -7.92
C PRO A 4 16.79 0.78 -8.47
N TYR A 5 15.79 0.52 -7.62
CA TYR A 5 14.39 0.51 -8.03
C TYR A 5 13.73 1.89 -7.91
N ALA A 6 14.42 2.87 -7.33
CA ALA A 6 13.84 4.20 -7.09
C ALA A 6 13.40 4.90 -8.37
N VAL A 7 14.06 4.63 -9.49
CA VAL A 7 13.70 5.20 -10.79
C VAL A 7 12.32 4.73 -11.28
N MET A 8 11.82 3.62 -10.72
CA MET A 8 10.52 3.06 -11.09
C MET A 8 9.38 3.57 -10.21
N TYR A 9 9.70 4.35 -9.17
CA TYR A 9 8.69 4.87 -8.25
C TYR A 9 8.09 6.15 -8.81
N ASP A 10 7.04 5.98 -9.58
CA ASP A 10 6.37 7.06 -10.29
C ASP A 10 5.13 7.60 -9.57
N ALA A 11 4.83 7.05 -8.41
CA ALA A 11 3.70 7.47 -7.60
C ALA A 11 4.18 8.00 -6.24
N ARG A 12 3.26 8.64 -5.51
CA ARG A 12 3.51 9.15 -4.17
C ARG A 12 2.50 8.53 -3.21
N MET A 13 2.93 8.30 -1.98
CA MET A 13 2.06 7.68 -0.98
C MET A 13 2.07 8.45 0.32
N THR A 14 0.95 8.41 1.01
CA THR A 14 0.80 8.85 2.39
C THR A 14 0.37 7.66 3.22
N VAL A 15 1.12 7.37 4.27
CA VAL A 15 0.89 6.20 5.14
C VAL A 15 0.22 6.64 6.41
N ARG A 16 -0.87 5.99 6.76
CA ARG A 16 -1.61 6.20 8.02
C ARG A 16 -1.67 4.88 8.78
N ARG A 17 -1.50 4.99 10.09
CA ARG A 17 -1.55 3.83 10.97
C ARG A 17 -2.63 4.05 12.01
N TRP A 18 -3.50 3.06 12.17
CA TRP A 18 -4.52 3.10 13.21
C TRP A 18 -3.89 2.76 14.55
N GLN A 19 -4.04 3.65 15.51
CA GLN A 19 -3.52 3.49 16.85
C GLN A 19 -4.64 3.67 17.86
N ASP A 20 -4.55 2.95 18.98
CA ASP A 20 -5.48 3.14 20.09
C ASP A 20 -5.18 4.47 20.76
N SER A 21 -6.22 5.26 20.91
CA SER A 21 -6.15 6.55 21.59
C SER A 21 -7.07 6.50 22.80
N GLU A 22 -6.56 6.86 23.98
CA GLU A 22 -7.34 6.95 25.18
C GLU A 22 -7.64 8.42 25.48
N LYS A 23 -8.91 8.79 25.34
CA LYS A 23 -9.37 10.15 25.56
C LYS A 23 -10.59 10.10 26.49
N ASP A 24 -10.53 10.82 27.60
CA ASP A 24 -11.63 10.93 28.58
C ASP A 24 -12.12 9.56 29.09
N GLY A 25 -11.20 8.61 29.26
CA GLY A 25 -11.52 7.26 29.75
C GLY A 25 -12.09 6.32 28.69
N PHE A 26 -12.18 6.77 27.44
CA PHE A 26 -12.65 5.95 26.33
C PHE A 26 -11.49 5.58 25.42
N THR A 27 -11.43 4.31 25.03
CA THR A 27 -10.47 3.85 24.05
C THR A 27 -11.10 3.98 22.67
N SER A 28 -10.47 4.73 21.79
CA SER A 28 -10.88 4.86 20.39
C SER A 28 -9.69 4.62 19.47
N GLN A 29 -9.97 4.23 18.24
CA GLN A 29 -8.94 4.10 17.23
C GLN A 29 -8.82 5.39 16.43
N GLU A 30 -7.60 5.86 16.28
CA GLU A 30 -7.30 7.10 15.60
C GLU A 30 -6.26 6.84 14.53
N ALA A 31 -6.49 7.39 13.34
CA ALA A 31 -5.51 7.30 12.25
C ALA A 31 -4.42 8.34 12.46
N VAL A 32 -3.19 7.88 12.56
CA VAL A 32 -2.02 8.74 12.73
C VAL A 32 -1.19 8.71 11.47
N GLY A 33 -0.85 9.88 10.94
CA GLY A 33 0.04 10.00 9.79
C GLY A 33 1.45 9.57 10.16
N ILE A 34 1.98 8.59 9.45
CA ILE A 34 3.34 8.08 9.66
C ILE A 34 4.29 8.71 8.64
N SER A 35 3.89 8.76 7.38
CA SER A 35 4.70 9.30 6.31
C SER A 35 3.80 10.04 5.33
N VAL A 36 4.33 11.12 4.74
CA VAL A 36 3.59 11.94 3.78
C VAL A 36 4.43 12.14 2.52
N ASP A 37 3.80 11.98 1.36
CA ASP A 37 4.39 12.26 0.05
C ASP A 37 5.70 11.51 -0.19
N ARG A 38 5.67 10.19 0.04
CA ARG A 38 6.84 9.34 -0.15
C ARG A 38 6.77 8.63 -1.50
N PRO A 39 7.92 8.41 -2.15
CA PRO A 39 7.92 7.74 -3.44
C PRO A 39 7.54 6.27 -3.32
N CYS A 40 6.75 5.80 -4.27
CA CYS A 40 6.32 4.41 -4.32
C CYS A 40 5.94 4.00 -5.74
N ARG A 41 5.71 2.71 -5.91
CA ARG A 41 5.14 2.17 -7.13
C ARG A 41 3.95 1.29 -6.77
N TYR A 42 2.82 1.55 -7.38
CA TYR A 42 1.63 0.72 -7.28
C TYR A 42 1.45 -0.04 -8.57
N SER A 43 1.39 -1.37 -8.46
CA SER A 43 1.22 -2.26 -9.60
C SER A 43 -0.08 -3.03 -9.44
N SER A 44 -0.87 -3.03 -10.50
CA SER A 44 -2.10 -3.80 -10.59
C SER A 44 -2.01 -4.68 -11.83
N SER A 45 -2.10 -5.99 -11.64
CA SER A 45 -2.09 -6.92 -12.76
C SER A 45 -3.30 -7.83 -12.71
N GLY A 46 -3.92 -8.04 -13.87
CA GLY A 46 -5.00 -9.01 -14.04
C GLY A 46 -4.44 -10.35 -14.50
N GLN A 47 -4.87 -11.42 -13.87
CA GLN A 47 -4.49 -12.76 -14.25
C GLN A 47 -5.73 -13.61 -14.44
N ALA A 48 -5.85 -14.26 -15.60
CA ALA A 48 -6.92 -15.19 -15.86
C ALA A 48 -6.74 -16.46 -15.02
N VAL A 49 -7.79 -16.88 -14.33
CA VAL A 49 -7.79 -18.13 -13.56
C VAL A 49 -8.18 -19.25 -14.51
N VAL A 50 -7.22 -20.13 -14.81
CA VAL A 50 -7.41 -21.26 -15.70
C VAL A 50 -7.91 -22.47 -14.89
N GLY A 51 -8.94 -23.15 -15.41
CA GLY A 51 -9.48 -24.35 -14.76
C GLY A 51 -10.69 -24.12 -13.87
N ALA A 52 -11.12 -22.89 -13.69
CA ALA A 52 -12.36 -22.60 -12.99
C ALA A 52 -13.56 -22.84 -13.92
N PRO A 53 -14.72 -23.29 -13.38
CA PRO A 53 -15.93 -23.46 -14.20
C PRO A 53 -16.37 -22.17 -14.87
N ASN A 54 -16.12 -21.04 -14.22
CA ASN A 54 -16.35 -19.71 -14.77
C ASN A 54 -15.02 -18.97 -14.78
N PRO A 55 -14.41 -18.74 -15.97
CA PRO A 55 -13.17 -17.99 -16.04
C PRO A 55 -13.34 -16.59 -15.41
N SER A 56 -12.52 -16.28 -14.45
CA SER A 56 -12.53 -14.97 -13.80
C SER A 56 -11.12 -14.35 -13.89
N ILE A 57 -11.09 -13.04 -13.88
CA ILE A 57 -9.84 -12.29 -13.83
C ILE A 57 -9.56 -11.98 -12.37
N GLN A 58 -8.45 -12.49 -11.87
CA GLN A 58 -7.99 -12.19 -10.53
C GLN A 58 -7.00 -11.04 -10.59
N ASN A 59 -7.35 -9.92 -9.98
CA ASN A 59 -6.47 -8.76 -9.91
C ASN A 59 -5.54 -8.89 -8.70
N ARG A 60 -4.26 -8.75 -8.95
CA ARG A 60 -3.25 -8.67 -7.90
C ARG A 60 -2.76 -7.25 -7.79
N HIS A 61 -2.75 -6.76 -6.57
CA HIS A 61 -2.31 -5.40 -6.28
C HIS A 61 -1.07 -5.49 -5.40
N THR A 62 -0.02 -4.81 -5.80
CA THR A 62 1.25 -4.82 -5.09
C THR A 62 1.77 -3.40 -4.96
N LEU A 63 2.27 -3.07 -3.77
CA LEU A 63 2.91 -1.79 -3.51
C LEU A 63 4.41 -2.01 -3.30
N PHE A 64 5.21 -1.21 -3.98
CA PHE A 64 6.65 -1.19 -3.82
C PHE A 64 7.09 0.16 -3.29
N CYS A 65 7.95 0.16 -2.29
CA CYS A 65 8.55 1.39 -1.75
C CYS A 65 9.93 1.08 -1.18
N GLY A 66 10.70 2.11 -0.88
CA GLY A 66 12.03 1.94 -0.35
C GLY A 66 12.05 1.21 0.99
N ILE A 67 13.11 0.46 1.25
CA ILE A 67 13.24 -0.32 2.49
C ILE A 67 13.31 0.59 3.72
N GLU A 68 13.66 1.85 3.55
CA GLU A 68 13.70 2.84 4.63
C GLU A 68 12.33 3.31 5.09
N GLU A 69 11.29 3.01 4.32
CA GLU A 69 9.94 3.47 4.65
C GLU A 69 9.37 2.73 5.87
N ASP A 70 8.67 3.46 6.73
CA ASP A 70 8.00 2.89 7.89
C ASP A 70 6.60 2.42 7.51
N ILE A 71 6.49 1.16 7.18
CA ILE A 71 5.22 0.54 6.79
C ILE A 71 5.06 -0.79 7.51
N GLY A 72 3.81 -1.24 7.63
CA GLY A 72 3.50 -2.52 8.27
C GLY A 72 2.13 -3.02 7.88
N GLU A 73 1.90 -4.28 8.15
CA GLU A 73 0.61 -4.92 7.90
C GLU A 73 -0.51 -4.18 8.64
N GLY A 74 -1.60 -3.93 7.94
CA GLY A 74 -2.75 -3.20 8.49
C GLY A 74 -2.72 -1.70 8.29
N ASP A 75 -1.61 -1.15 7.82
CA ASP A 75 -1.53 0.29 7.54
C ASP A 75 -2.41 0.66 6.34
N GLU A 76 -2.94 1.88 6.39
CA GLU A 76 -3.67 2.47 5.27
C GLU A 76 -2.73 3.35 4.46
N VAL A 77 -2.72 3.15 3.16
CA VAL A 77 -1.86 3.91 2.25
C VAL A 77 -2.73 4.57 1.19
N VAL A 78 -2.61 5.89 1.09
CA VAL A 78 -3.23 6.65 -0.01
C VAL A 78 -2.16 6.91 -1.06
N VAL A 79 -2.35 6.33 -2.23
CA VAL A 79 -1.41 6.45 -3.34
C VAL A 79 -1.95 7.44 -4.35
N THR A 80 -1.14 8.45 -4.69
CA THR A 80 -1.43 9.38 -5.78
C THR A 80 -0.62 8.94 -6.98
N MET A 81 -1.33 8.51 -8.00
CA MET A 81 -0.72 8.04 -9.24
C MET A 81 -0.17 9.22 -10.04
N ARG A 82 0.70 8.91 -10.98
CA ARG A 82 1.29 9.90 -11.89
C ARG A 82 0.24 10.73 -12.63
N THR A 83 -0.90 10.12 -12.90
CA THR A 83 -2.03 10.79 -13.59
C THR A 83 -2.83 11.71 -12.67
N GLY A 84 -2.54 11.72 -11.39
CA GLY A 84 -3.30 12.44 -10.37
C GLY A 84 -4.40 11.64 -9.71
N LYS A 85 -4.67 10.43 -10.20
CA LYS A 85 -5.67 9.54 -9.60
C LYS A 85 -5.18 9.06 -8.24
N GLN A 86 -6.06 9.07 -7.25
CA GLN A 86 -5.77 8.56 -5.91
C GLN A 86 -6.46 7.23 -5.68
N VAL A 87 -5.76 6.32 -5.05
CA VAL A 87 -6.32 5.05 -4.60
C VAL A 87 -5.96 4.85 -3.13
N THR A 88 -6.90 4.31 -2.38
CA THR A 88 -6.68 3.97 -0.97
C THR A 88 -6.45 2.46 -0.87
N LEU A 89 -5.37 2.08 -0.22
CA LEU A 89 -4.95 0.70 -0.10
C LEU A 89 -4.82 0.33 1.37
N LYS A 90 -5.12 -0.92 1.68
CA LYS A 90 -4.82 -1.49 2.97
C LYS A 90 -3.69 -2.49 2.80
N LEU A 91 -2.63 -2.34 3.59
CA LEU A 91 -1.47 -3.22 3.50
C LEU A 91 -1.77 -4.57 4.13
N GLY A 92 -1.53 -5.62 3.37
CA GLY A 92 -1.48 -6.97 3.87
C GLY A 92 -0.06 -7.34 4.24
N GLU A 93 0.37 -8.52 3.81
CA GLU A 93 1.70 -9.01 4.14
C GLU A 93 2.78 -8.20 3.42
N CYS A 94 3.75 -7.70 4.18
CA CYS A 94 4.86 -6.92 3.65
C CYS A 94 6.14 -7.74 3.70
N HIS A 95 6.83 -7.82 2.55
CA HIS A 95 8.05 -8.60 2.40
C HIS A 95 9.24 -7.67 2.21
N PRO A 96 10.22 -7.68 3.11
CA PRO A 96 11.42 -6.87 2.96
C PRO A 96 12.43 -7.55 2.02
N TYR A 97 12.92 -6.78 1.07
CA TYR A 97 14.04 -7.15 0.23
C TYR A 97 15.20 -6.20 0.50
N THR A 98 16.32 -6.38 -0.17
CA THR A 98 17.54 -5.59 0.12
C THR A 98 17.30 -4.09 0.01
N TYR A 99 16.54 -3.65 -1.00
CA TYR A 99 16.37 -2.22 -1.29
C TYR A 99 14.94 -1.74 -1.20
N GLN A 100 13.98 -2.65 -1.10
CA GLN A 100 12.58 -2.25 -1.15
C GLN A 100 11.67 -3.20 -0.39
N TRP A 101 10.51 -2.68 0.02
CA TRP A 101 9.39 -3.46 0.48
C TRP A 101 8.52 -3.85 -0.71
N GLN A 102 8.04 -5.08 -0.69
CA GLN A 102 7.00 -5.54 -1.59
C GLN A 102 5.80 -5.95 -0.75
N CYS A 103 4.71 -5.21 -0.85
CA CYS A 103 3.55 -5.39 0.00
C CYS A 103 2.37 -5.87 -0.82
N GLU A 104 1.69 -6.89 -0.34
CA GLU A 104 0.38 -7.26 -0.86
C GLU A 104 -0.63 -6.24 -0.34
N VAL A 105 -1.48 -5.73 -1.21
CA VAL A 105 -2.43 -4.69 -0.84
C VAL A 105 -3.83 -5.05 -1.30
N GLU A 106 -4.82 -4.62 -0.52
CA GLU A 106 -6.20 -4.63 -0.92
C GLU A 106 -6.63 -3.21 -1.22
N ARG A 107 -7.29 -3.05 -2.36
CA ARG A 107 -7.83 -1.76 -2.73
C ARG A 107 -9.13 -1.52 -1.98
N ASP A 108 -9.16 -0.44 -1.24
CA ASP A 108 -10.35 -0.01 -0.53
C ASP A 108 -11.17 0.89 -1.47
N ASP A 109 -11.97 0.23 -2.31
CA ASP A 109 -12.91 0.91 -3.20
C ASP A 109 -14.23 1.12 -2.45
N ASN A 110 -14.22 2.08 -1.57
CA ASN A 110 -15.43 2.46 -0.88
C ASN A 110 -16.26 3.31 -1.85
N VAL A 111 -17.08 2.62 -2.57
CA VAL A 111 -18.01 3.26 -3.50
C VAL A 111 -19.27 3.64 -2.75
#